data_27ade8dcfc15bf9eb446e0548b15df28
#
_entry.id   27ade8dcfc15bf9eb446e0548b15df28
#
_cell.length_a   1.000
_cell.length_b   1.000
_cell.length_c   1.000
_cell.angle_alpha   90.00
_cell.angle_beta   90.00
_cell.angle_gamma   90.00
#
_symmetry.space_group_name_H-M   'P 1'
#
loop_
_entity.id
_entity.type
_entity.pdbx_description
1 polymer ?
#
loop_
_entity_poly.entity_id
_entity_poly.type
_entity_poly.pdbx_seq_one_letter_code
_entity_poly.pdbx_strand_id
1 'polypeptide(L)'
;MNRVLQLPLGASAPPVLEGYTLGDVLICKANRGKLLEVEHLVKTLQADVNYRNQHGCSALHGAAASGQLEVVQWMGLHSNVDWSATDHDDQTALHYAAFYGHLEVVQFLVENGVPLDAPDKFGRLAHCSAAINGHLDVVSYLLEECPSPIDINAVDEYGGTCLHWAASKGRKEVIQYLCMKGIDIHITSYDNKTAYQIAKDKHKQKCVQFLKCWYETSQKFVHAAEEGDDEEIARIIAEINGAYPLRFIRDKNGKNAMHFAAEFGHLSTLKLLTDHFDVWTDVDKFGRNALHSAALGGNKECAFWLIRKARDSSEFFSLTLTNKSPSRCAFEAGHSSLANYLQAWEEGNEDYSTNDEKSTLLLEVDAGRPVDDEAESVAPRSRNIETVYNWLKFFKMEEYAQNFEKDGFDTLRGVATIDENDLLDMKVKKGHRRVVLSHIEELRNQLQMLDENAEIAGMEPLSSPTLSMLSPFAKQSSLTSMVSAEGISHRTERRGSVTASPLPADV
;
A
#
# COMPACT_ATOMS: atom_id res chain seq x y z
N MET A 1 16.93 21.67 -44.33
CA MET A 1 17.55 23.00 -44.59
C MET A 1 17.29 23.87 -43.38
N ASN A 2 18.30 24.02 -42.49
CA ASN A 2 18.19 24.77 -41.24
C ASN A 2 18.31 26.25 -41.52
N ARG A 3 17.21 27.01 -41.50
CA ARG A 3 17.26 28.45 -41.32
C ARG A 3 17.14 28.72 -39.81
N VAL A 4 18.31 29.03 -39.20
CA VAL A 4 18.40 29.58 -37.84
C VAL A 4 17.76 30.99 -37.88
N LEU A 5 16.59 31.10 -37.23
CA LEU A 5 15.99 32.40 -36.96
C LEU A 5 16.72 33.04 -35.78
N GLN A 6 17.66 33.95 -36.06
CA GLN A 6 18.13 34.95 -35.13
C GLN A 6 17.04 36.03 -35.02
N LEU A 7 16.35 36.09 -33.89
CA LEU A 7 15.44 37.19 -33.58
C LEU A 7 16.25 38.37 -33.10
N PRO A 8 16.14 39.56 -33.72
CA PRO A 8 16.78 40.77 -33.23
C PRO A 8 16.09 41.25 -31.94
N LEU A 9 16.90 41.57 -30.92
CA LEU A 9 16.47 42.27 -29.72
C LEU A 9 15.87 43.64 -30.13
N GLY A 10 14.55 43.76 -30.18
CA GLY A 10 13.89 45.06 -30.42
C GLY A 10 12.79 45.11 -31.49
N ALA A 11 12.27 43.97 -31.97
CA ALA A 11 11.18 43.98 -32.96
C ALA A 11 9.82 43.60 -32.34
N SER A 12 8.80 44.42 -32.64
CA SER A 12 7.38 44.08 -32.47
C SER A 12 7.04 42.73 -33.04
N ALA A 13 6.22 41.93 -32.33
CA ALA A 13 5.69 40.60 -32.57
C ALA A 13 6.46 39.75 -33.64
N PRO A 14 7.03 38.59 -33.27
CA PRO A 14 7.72 37.74 -34.23
C PRO A 14 6.75 37.33 -35.35
N PRO A 15 7.23 37.20 -36.59
CA PRO A 15 6.40 36.67 -37.67
C PRO A 15 5.92 35.29 -37.24
N VAL A 16 4.61 35.12 -37.10
CA VAL A 16 3.96 33.83 -36.95
C VAL A 16 4.40 32.99 -38.17
N LEU A 17 5.26 31.99 -37.95
CA LEU A 17 5.54 31.02 -38.99
C LEU A 17 4.21 30.38 -39.34
N GLU A 18 3.83 30.42 -40.62
CA GLU A 18 2.55 29.86 -41.07
C GLU A 18 2.32 28.50 -40.46
N GLY A 19 1.30 28.39 -39.57
CA GLY A 19 0.88 27.17 -38.92
C GLY A 19 1.34 26.92 -37.47
N TYR A 20 2.18 27.77 -36.85
CA TYR A 20 2.61 27.60 -35.46
C TYR A 20 2.07 28.70 -34.56
N THR A 21 1.50 28.32 -33.42
CA THR A 21 1.07 29.26 -32.38
C THR A 21 2.24 29.70 -31.51
N LEU A 22 2.06 30.78 -30.74
CA LEU A 22 3.06 31.22 -29.74
C LEU A 22 3.34 30.11 -28.70
N GLY A 23 2.31 29.30 -28.37
CA GLY A 23 2.41 28.16 -27.46
C GLY A 23 3.28 27.04 -28.05
N ASP A 24 3.14 26.72 -29.37
CA ASP A 24 4.01 25.72 -30.01
C ASP A 24 5.46 26.13 -30.00
N VAL A 25 5.73 27.45 -30.21
CA VAL A 25 7.09 27.99 -30.10
C VAL A 25 7.61 27.86 -28.67
N LEU A 26 6.77 28.14 -27.66
CA LEU A 26 7.13 28.01 -26.25
C LEU A 26 7.51 26.56 -25.93
N ILE A 27 6.70 25.59 -26.33
CA ILE A 27 6.97 24.15 -26.15
C ILE A 27 8.31 23.78 -26.79
N CYS A 28 8.54 24.21 -28.02
CA CYS A 28 9.80 23.93 -28.72
C CYS A 28 11.02 24.54 -28.04
N LYS A 29 10.91 25.76 -27.48
CA LYS A 29 12.00 26.41 -26.75
C LYS A 29 12.25 25.78 -25.39
N ALA A 30 11.18 25.42 -24.68
CA ALA A 30 11.24 24.69 -23.42
C ALA A 30 11.94 23.32 -23.60
N ASN A 31 11.54 22.56 -24.61
CA ASN A 31 12.17 21.28 -24.96
C ASN A 31 13.68 21.42 -25.29
N ARG A 32 14.11 22.55 -25.84
CA ARG A 32 15.51 22.82 -26.17
C ARG A 32 16.31 23.46 -25.04
N GLY A 33 15.75 23.69 -23.89
CA GLY A 33 16.41 24.35 -22.75
C GLY A 33 16.76 25.81 -22.99
N LYS A 34 16.05 26.52 -23.87
CA LYS A 34 16.31 27.92 -24.21
C LYS A 34 15.65 28.86 -23.21
N LEU A 35 16.16 28.86 -21.98
CA LEU A 35 15.58 29.57 -20.84
C LEU A 35 15.28 31.04 -21.15
N LEU A 36 16.26 31.81 -21.69
CA LEU A 36 16.05 33.22 -22.01
C LEU A 36 14.94 33.47 -23.05
N GLU A 37 14.81 32.54 -24.01
CA GLU A 37 13.75 32.61 -25.02
C GLU A 37 12.39 32.25 -24.44
N VAL A 38 12.33 31.26 -23.54
CA VAL A 38 11.13 30.89 -22.77
C VAL A 38 10.68 32.09 -21.91
N GLU A 39 11.60 32.68 -21.17
CA GLU A 39 11.33 33.86 -20.36
C GLU A 39 10.78 35.03 -21.20
N HIS A 40 11.39 35.32 -22.34
CA HIS A 40 10.91 36.36 -23.27
C HIS A 40 9.50 36.06 -23.80
N LEU A 41 9.24 34.79 -24.19
CA LEU A 41 7.92 34.38 -24.68
C LEU A 41 6.84 34.58 -23.63
N VAL A 42 7.09 34.17 -22.39
CA VAL A 42 6.09 34.24 -21.31
C VAL A 42 5.94 35.67 -20.79
N LYS A 43 7.04 36.33 -20.42
CA LYS A 43 6.97 37.67 -19.80
C LYS A 43 6.64 38.79 -20.77
N THR A 44 7.21 38.77 -21.98
CA THR A 44 7.09 39.87 -22.93
C THR A 44 5.97 39.66 -23.94
N LEU A 45 5.89 38.44 -24.49
CA LEU A 45 4.90 38.11 -25.53
C LEU A 45 3.62 37.51 -24.96
N GLN A 46 3.54 37.31 -23.61
CA GLN A 46 2.37 36.80 -22.90
C GLN A 46 1.93 35.42 -23.43
N ALA A 47 2.89 34.56 -23.82
CA ALA A 47 2.60 33.19 -24.20
C ALA A 47 1.98 32.46 -23.03
N ASP A 48 0.91 31.73 -23.27
CA ASP A 48 0.27 30.89 -22.26
C ASP A 48 1.18 29.69 -21.93
N VAL A 49 1.67 29.65 -20.69
CA VAL A 49 2.55 28.56 -20.18
C VAL A 49 1.85 27.21 -20.16
N ASN A 50 0.51 27.23 -19.98
CA ASN A 50 -0.34 26.03 -19.94
C ASN A 50 -0.94 25.68 -21.30
N TYR A 51 -0.53 26.37 -22.38
CA TYR A 51 -0.94 26.01 -23.73
C TYR A 51 -0.62 24.54 -24.01
N ARG A 52 -1.56 23.84 -24.63
CA ARG A 52 -1.44 22.44 -25.06
C ARG A 52 -1.47 22.36 -26.59
N ASN A 53 -0.51 21.66 -27.16
CA ASN A 53 -0.45 21.40 -28.59
C ASN A 53 -1.49 20.35 -29.02
N GLN A 54 -1.47 19.96 -30.29
CA GLN A 54 -2.37 18.94 -30.86
C GLN A 54 -2.25 17.53 -30.21
N HIS A 55 -1.23 17.27 -29.39
CA HIS A 55 -1.04 16.04 -28.62
C HIS A 55 -1.38 16.22 -27.14
N GLY A 56 -1.85 17.39 -26.74
CA GLY A 56 -2.11 17.72 -25.33
C GLY A 56 -0.86 18.10 -24.55
N CYS A 57 0.33 18.07 -25.15
CA CYS A 57 1.58 18.39 -24.47
C CYS A 57 1.74 19.89 -24.23
N SER A 58 2.19 20.29 -23.05
CA SER A 58 2.55 21.65 -22.66
C SER A 58 4.08 21.86 -22.69
N ALA A 59 4.50 23.10 -22.45
CA ALA A 59 5.91 23.44 -22.29
C ALA A 59 6.58 22.67 -21.16
N LEU A 60 5.84 22.38 -20.07
CA LEU A 60 6.31 21.56 -18.95
C LEU A 60 6.63 20.13 -19.39
N HIS A 61 5.75 19.48 -20.18
CA HIS A 61 6.00 18.15 -20.72
C HIS A 61 7.25 18.13 -21.61
N GLY A 62 7.41 19.15 -22.49
CA GLY A 62 8.59 19.24 -23.35
C GLY A 62 9.89 19.43 -22.58
N ALA A 63 9.90 20.32 -21.58
CA ALA A 63 11.06 20.54 -20.73
C ALA A 63 11.42 19.30 -19.90
N ALA A 64 10.39 18.62 -19.34
CA ALA A 64 10.54 17.39 -18.56
C ALA A 64 11.10 16.24 -19.41
N ALA A 65 10.56 16.05 -20.62
CA ALA A 65 11.03 15.03 -21.57
C ALA A 65 12.49 15.20 -21.97
N SER A 66 13.01 16.42 -21.97
CA SER A 66 14.37 16.71 -22.38
C SER A 66 15.32 17.05 -21.23
N GLY A 67 14.90 16.86 -19.99
CA GLY A 67 15.72 17.05 -18.80
C GLY A 67 16.11 18.50 -18.53
N GLN A 68 15.31 19.49 -18.97
CA GLN A 68 15.66 20.90 -18.90
C GLN A 68 15.29 21.48 -17.54
N LEU A 69 16.04 21.11 -16.50
CA LEU A 69 15.76 21.47 -15.11
C LEU A 69 15.61 22.98 -14.92
N GLU A 70 16.53 23.78 -15.47
CA GLU A 70 16.47 25.25 -15.32
C GLU A 70 15.18 25.83 -15.87
N VAL A 71 14.67 25.29 -16.99
CA VAL A 71 13.41 25.74 -17.59
C VAL A 71 12.22 25.33 -16.71
N VAL A 72 12.22 24.11 -16.18
CA VAL A 72 11.16 23.60 -15.27
C VAL A 72 11.13 24.42 -13.99
N GLN A 73 12.29 24.69 -13.38
CA GLN A 73 12.42 25.52 -12.18
C GLN A 73 11.93 26.95 -12.44
N TRP A 74 12.35 27.54 -13.56
CA TRP A 74 11.93 28.89 -13.91
C TRP A 74 10.40 29.00 -14.10
N MET A 75 9.79 28.03 -14.80
CA MET A 75 8.33 27.99 -14.97
C MET A 75 7.62 27.88 -13.63
N GLY A 76 8.10 27.04 -12.72
CA GLY A 76 7.53 26.90 -11.38
C GLY A 76 7.60 28.16 -10.52
N LEU A 77 8.70 28.92 -10.63
CA LEU A 77 8.92 30.11 -9.82
C LEU A 77 8.27 31.38 -10.39
N HIS A 78 8.11 31.48 -11.70
CA HIS A 78 7.77 32.72 -12.38
C HIS A 78 6.49 32.67 -13.22
N SER A 79 5.81 31.55 -13.24
CA SER A 79 4.57 31.36 -13.99
C SER A 79 3.56 30.56 -13.19
N ASN A 80 2.29 30.65 -13.58
CA ASN A 80 1.22 29.83 -13.00
C ASN A 80 1.11 28.51 -13.76
N VAL A 81 2.17 27.68 -13.69
CA VAL A 81 2.21 26.41 -14.39
C VAL A 81 1.28 25.39 -13.73
N ASP A 82 0.54 24.64 -14.54
CA ASP A 82 -0.29 23.52 -14.09
C ASP A 82 0.58 22.26 -13.96
N TRP A 83 0.94 21.92 -12.71
CA TRP A 83 1.74 20.75 -12.39
C TRP A 83 1.01 19.43 -12.64
N SER A 84 -0.31 19.45 -12.62
CA SER A 84 -1.16 18.28 -12.85
C SER A 84 -1.56 18.07 -14.32
N ALA A 85 -1.06 18.95 -15.21
CA ALA A 85 -1.37 18.87 -16.63
C ALA A 85 -1.02 17.49 -17.21
N THR A 86 -1.95 16.92 -17.98
CA THR A 86 -1.76 15.65 -18.70
C THR A 86 -1.83 15.89 -20.22
N ASP A 87 -1.16 15.09 -20.99
CA ASP A 87 -1.35 15.05 -22.45
C ASP A 87 -2.58 14.20 -22.85
N HIS A 88 -2.75 13.89 -24.15
CA HIS A 88 -3.86 13.06 -24.62
C HIS A 88 -3.72 11.58 -24.27
N ASP A 89 -2.57 11.16 -23.77
CA ASP A 89 -2.31 9.83 -23.26
C ASP A 89 -2.33 9.80 -21.71
N ASP A 90 -2.93 10.83 -21.09
CA ASP A 90 -3.00 11.06 -19.63
C ASP A 90 -1.63 11.10 -18.95
N GLN A 91 -0.53 11.29 -19.72
CA GLN A 91 0.81 11.38 -19.18
C GLN A 91 1.08 12.76 -18.60
N THR A 92 1.58 12.80 -17.36
CA THR A 92 2.06 14.02 -16.72
C THR A 92 3.51 14.30 -17.10
N ALA A 93 4.01 15.49 -16.77
CA ALA A 93 5.43 15.82 -16.91
C ALA A 93 6.34 14.83 -16.14
N LEU A 94 5.85 14.26 -15.02
CA LEU A 94 6.58 13.24 -14.26
C LEU A 94 6.75 11.94 -15.06
N HIS A 95 5.74 11.51 -15.79
CA HIS A 95 5.86 10.34 -16.68
C HIS A 95 6.93 10.56 -17.74
N TYR A 96 6.97 11.74 -18.34
CA TYR A 96 7.99 12.09 -19.34
C TYR A 96 9.39 12.12 -18.74
N ALA A 97 9.60 12.83 -17.61
CA ALA A 97 10.89 12.88 -16.94
C ALA A 97 11.37 11.49 -16.53
N ALA A 98 10.46 10.66 -16.00
CA ALA A 98 10.74 9.29 -15.58
C ALA A 98 11.07 8.38 -16.79
N PHE A 99 10.32 8.50 -17.89
CA PHE A 99 10.54 7.72 -19.11
C PHE A 99 11.91 7.99 -19.75
N TYR A 100 12.38 9.24 -19.71
CA TYR A 100 13.68 9.64 -20.26
C TYR A 100 14.83 9.61 -19.25
N GLY A 101 14.54 9.34 -17.96
CA GLY A 101 15.55 9.15 -16.93
C GLY A 101 16.17 10.44 -16.38
N HIS A 102 15.42 11.51 -16.33
CA HIS A 102 15.88 12.81 -15.84
C HIS A 102 15.64 12.95 -14.35
N LEU A 103 16.47 12.32 -13.52
CA LEU A 103 16.31 12.25 -12.07
C LEU A 103 16.14 13.61 -11.40
N GLU A 104 16.97 14.61 -11.73
CA GLU A 104 16.90 15.93 -11.13
C GLU A 104 15.55 16.64 -11.43
N VAL A 105 15.01 16.42 -12.65
CA VAL A 105 13.69 16.93 -13.01
C VAL A 105 12.60 16.18 -12.27
N VAL A 106 12.70 14.84 -12.14
CA VAL A 106 11.78 14.02 -11.35
C VAL A 106 11.73 14.51 -9.91
N GLN A 107 12.87 14.71 -9.26
CA GLN A 107 12.97 15.22 -7.89
C GLN A 107 12.27 16.57 -7.76
N PHE A 108 12.57 17.49 -8.64
CA PHE A 108 11.96 18.81 -8.62
C PHE A 108 10.43 18.78 -8.83
N LEU A 109 9.94 17.94 -9.76
CA LEU A 109 8.51 17.78 -10.00
C LEU A 109 7.78 17.21 -8.77
N VAL A 110 8.37 16.21 -8.09
CA VAL A 110 7.84 15.61 -6.85
C VAL A 110 7.78 16.64 -5.72
N GLU A 111 8.84 17.43 -5.52
CA GLU A 111 8.90 18.49 -4.52
C GLU A 111 7.84 19.57 -4.74
N ASN A 112 7.42 19.79 -5.99
CA ASN A 112 6.38 20.76 -6.35
C ASN A 112 4.97 20.15 -6.43
N GLY A 113 4.78 18.94 -5.93
CA GLY A 113 3.46 18.34 -5.73
C GLY A 113 2.83 17.75 -6.99
N VAL A 114 3.61 17.35 -7.99
CA VAL A 114 3.08 16.56 -9.11
C VAL A 114 2.55 15.23 -8.57
N PRO A 115 1.32 14.81 -8.93
CA PRO A 115 0.75 13.56 -8.44
C PRO A 115 1.62 12.34 -8.80
N LEU A 116 2.02 11.57 -7.78
CA LEU A 116 2.81 10.35 -7.94
C LEU A 116 1.96 9.15 -8.37
N ASP A 117 0.68 9.17 -8.02
CA ASP A 117 -0.32 8.13 -8.23
C ASP A 117 -1.19 8.38 -9.48
N ALA A 118 -0.88 9.40 -10.26
CA ALA A 118 -1.58 9.66 -11.51
C ALA A 118 -1.25 8.54 -12.53
N PRO A 119 -2.24 7.76 -13.00
CA PRO A 119 -2.02 6.78 -14.05
C PRO A 119 -2.04 7.45 -15.43
N ASP A 120 -1.24 6.92 -16.36
CA ASP A 120 -1.42 7.24 -17.78
C ASP A 120 -2.64 6.47 -18.35
N LYS A 121 -2.97 6.69 -19.61
CA LYS A 121 -4.12 6.02 -20.28
C LYS A 121 -4.05 4.49 -20.29
N PHE A 122 -2.92 3.90 -19.93
CA PHE A 122 -2.75 2.46 -19.80
C PHE A 122 -2.73 2.02 -18.33
N GLY A 123 -3.03 2.91 -17.41
CA GLY A 123 -2.99 2.64 -15.97
C GLY A 123 -1.58 2.60 -15.37
N ARG A 124 -0.54 3.04 -16.11
CA ARG A 124 0.85 2.98 -15.63
C ARG A 124 1.21 4.22 -14.84
N LEU A 125 1.89 4.03 -13.73
CA LEU A 125 2.46 5.10 -12.93
C LEU A 125 3.86 5.49 -13.45
N ALA A 126 4.36 6.65 -13.05
CA ALA A 126 5.64 7.19 -13.52
C ALA A 126 6.84 6.24 -13.28
N HIS A 127 6.88 5.50 -12.15
CA HIS A 127 7.94 4.51 -11.89
C HIS A 127 7.93 3.35 -12.90
N CYS A 128 6.76 2.98 -13.45
CA CYS A 128 6.68 2.00 -14.53
C CYS A 128 7.29 2.56 -15.82
N SER A 129 7.07 3.84 -16.12
CA SER A 129 7.69 4.50 -17.28
C SER A 129 9.21 4.50 -17.20
N ALA A 130 9.78 4.76 -16.02
CA ALA A 130 11.23 4.62 -15.76
C ALA A 130 11.72 3.17 -15.92
N ALA A 131 10.95 2.21 -15.39
CA ALA A 131 11.29 0.79 -15.44
C ALA A 131 11.32 0.24 -16.88
N ILE A 132 10.43 0.68 -17.77
CA ILE A 132 10.42 0.36 -19.20
C ILE A 132 11.75 0.67 -19.86
N ASN A 133 12.33 1.82 -19.56
CA ASN A 133 13.58 2.27 -20.17
C ASN A 133 14.84 1.90 -19.38
N GLY A 134 14.67 1.43 -18.16
CA GLY A 134 15.78 0.93 -17.35
C GLY A 134 16.49 2.01 -16.51
N HIS A 135 15.81 3.11 -16.23
CA HIS A 135 16.31 4.20 -15.38
C HIS A 135 16.20 3.83 -13.91
N LEU A 136 17.18 3.07 -13.43
CA LEU A 136 17.21 2.52 -12.08
C LEU A 136 17.22 3.60 -11.01
N ASP A 137 17.95 4.66 -11.21
CA ASP A 137 18.05 5.84 -10.34
C ASP A 137 16.69 6.51 -10.11
N VAL A 138 15.91 6.68 -11.18
CA VAL A 138 14.55 7.21 -11.10
C VAL A 138 13.61 6.23 -10.41
N VAL A 139 13.69 4.93 -10.75
CA VAL A 139 12.86 3.90 -10.10
C VAL A 139 13.12 3.85 -8.60
N SER A 140 14.42 3.88 -8.19
CA SER A 140 14.77 3.85 -6.76
C SER A 140 14.28 5.10 -6.02
N TYR A 141 14.45 6.27 -6.60
CA TYR A 141 13.96 7.51 -6.00
C TYR A 141 12.44 7.49 -5.80
N LEU A 142 11.68 7.13 -6.84
CA LEU A 142 10.22 7.12 -6.77
C LEU A 142 9.66 6.09 -5.77
N LEU A 143 10.35 4.97 -5.55
CA LEU A 143 9.90 3.92 -4.63
C LEU A 143 10.36 4.13 -3.18
N GLU A 144 11.49 4.83 -2.94
CA GLU A 144 12.13 4.88 -1.61
C GLU A 144 12.11 6.27 -0.97
N GLU A 145 12.28 7.33 -1.77
CA GLU A 145 12.55 8.67 -1.24
C GLU A 145 11.33 9.59 -1.32
N CYS A 146 10.28 9.17 -2.03
CA CYS A 146 9.09 10.00 -2.19
C CYS A 146 8.27 10.10 -0.90
N PRO A 147 7.65 11.27 -0.62
CA PRO A 147 6.86 11.50 0.59
C PRO A 147 5.63 10.59 0.71
N SER A 148 5.08 10.16 -0.43
CA SER A 148 3.94 9.24 -0.48
C SER A 148 4.41 7.89 -1.02
N PRO A 149 4.21 6.79 -0.28
CA PRO A 149 4.63 5.48 -0.74
C PRO A 149 3.84 5.06 -1.99
N ILE A 150 4.57 4.64 -3.02
CA ILE A 150 3.99 4.06 -4.23
C ILE A 150 3.89 2.55 -4.03
N ASP A 151 2.74 1.96 -4.39
CA ASP A 151 2.62 0.50 -4.39
C ASP A 151 3.50 -0.09 -5.50
N ILE A 152 4.57 -0.79 -5.09
CA ILE A 152 5.49 -1.48 -6.00
C ILE A 152 4.78 -2.55 -6.85
N ASN A 153 3.63 -3.06 -6.37
CA ASN A 153 2.81 -4.07 -7.03
C ASN A 153 1.64 -3.47 -7.83
N ALA A 154 1.58 -2.14 -7.96
CA ALA A 154 0.56 -1.49 -8.77
C ALA A 154 0.48 -2.11 -10.16
N VAL A 155 -0.72 -2.46 -10.59
CA VAL A 155 -1.00 -3.08 -11.89
C VAL A 155 -1.61 -2.06 -12.85
N ASP A 156 -1.24 -2.17 -14.10
CA ASP A 156 -1.80 -1.38 -15.19
C ASP A 156 -3.10 -1.99 -15.75
N GLU A 157 -3.67 -1.39 -16.80
CA GLU A 157 -4.88 -1.87 -17.44
C GLU A 157 -4.74 -3.25 -18.12
N TYR A 158 -3.51 -3.77 -18.24
CA TYR A 158 -3.23 -5.12 -18.75
C TYR A 158 -2.97 -6.12 -17.62
N GLY A 159 -3.11 -5.71 -16.36
CA GLY A 159 -2.77 -6.51 -15.17
C GLY A 159 -1.26 -6.66 -14.98
N GLY A 160 -0.44 -5.90 -15.71
CA GLY A 160 1.02 -5.93 -15.62
C GLY A 160 1.58 -4.97 -14.58
N THR A 161 2.58 -5.40 -13.81
CA THR A 161 3.36 -4.52 -12.93
C THR A 161 4.55 -3.93 -13.66
N CYS A 162 5.26 -2.98 -13.03
CA CYS A 162 6.51 -2.45 -13.58
C CYS A 162 7.56 -3.55 -13.84
N LEU A 163 7.52 -4.69 -13.11
CA LEU A 163 8.37 -5.86 -13.35
C LEU A 163 8.09 -6.50 -14.73
N HIS A 164 6.82 -6.60 -15.13
CA HIS A 164 6.43 -7.15 -16.44
C HIS A 164 7.00 -6.29 -17.58
N TRP A 165 6.93 -4.97 -17.44
CA TRP A 165 7.46 -4.05 -18.42
C TRP A 165 8.99 -4.08 -18.49
N ALA A 166 9.68 -4.04 -17.34
CA ALA A 166 11.13 -4.20 -17.27
C ALA A 166 11.57 -5.52 -17.91
N ALA A 167 10.85 -6.61 -17.66
CA ALA A 167 11.09 -7.93 -18.23
C ALA A 167 10.89 -7.94 -19.76
N SER A 168 9.83 -7.32 -20.24
CA SER A 168 9.55 -7.17 -21.70
C SER A 168 10.68 -6.46 -22.44
N LYS A 169 11.21 -5.40 -21.85
CA LYS A 169 12.30 -4.59 -22.43
C LYS A 169 13.71 -5.13 -22.10
N GLY A 170 13.82 -6.08 -21.18
CA GLY A 170 15.08 -6.72 -20.82
C GLY A 170 15.98 -5.89 -19.87
N ARG A 171 15.37 -5.11 -18.99
CA ARG A 171 16.03 -4.22 -18.03
C ARG A 171 16.45 -4.97 -16.77
N LYS A 172 17.53 -5.76 -16.88
CA LYS A 172 17.97 -6.68 -15.83
C LYS A 172 18.23 -5.99 -14.50
N GLU A 173 18.89 -4.85 -14.50
CA GLU A 173 19.27 -4.10 -13.31
C GLU A 173 18.02 -3.61 -12.54
N VAL A 174 17.01 -3.13 -13.28
CA VAL A 174 15.73 -2.75 -12.70
C VAL A 174 14.99 -3.97 -12.15
N ILE A 175 14.99 -5.10 -12.86
CA ILE A 175 14.38 -6.36 -12.39
C ILE A 175 15.04 -6.81 -11.07
N GLN A 176 16.35 -6.78 -11.00
CA GLN A 176 17.11 -7.13 -9.78
C GLN A 176 16.69 -6.23 -8.63
N TYR A 177 16.66 -4.92 -8.84
CA TYR A 177 16.27 -3.96 -7.83
C TYR A 177 14.83 -4.18 -7.35
N LEU A 178 13.86 -4.34 -8.26
CA LEU A 178 12.46 -4.58 -7.91
C LEU A 178 12.29 -5.86 -7.09
N CYS A 179 12.97 -6.96 -7.47
CA CYS A 179 12.97 -8.19 -6.68
C CYS A 179 13.58 -7.97 -5.29
N MET A 180 14.65 -7.18 -5.19
CA MET A 180 15.26 -6.81 -3.91
C MET A 180 14.35 -5.92 -3.03
N LYS A 181 13.39 -5.23 -3.61
CA LYS A 181 12.41 -4.38 -2.90
C LYS A 181 11.08 -5.10 -2.63
N GLY A 182 11.00 -6.38 -2.96
CA GLY A 182 9.87 -7.23 -2.60
C GLY A 182 8.67 -7.17 -3.56
N ILE A 183 8.93 -6.85 -4.84
CA ILE A 183 7.86 -6.97 -5.83
C ILE A 183 7.36 -8.42 -5.93
N ASP A 184 6.05 -8.59 -6.02
CA ASP A 184 5.44 -9.92 -6.16
C ASP A 184 5.67 -10.47 -7.57
N ILE A 185 6.60 -11.41 -7.69
CA ILE A 185 6.95 -12.07 -8.95
C ILE A 185 5.86 -13.01 -9.47
N HIS A 186 4.85 -13.33 -8.65
CA HIS A 186 3.76 -14.24 -8.99
C HIS A 186 2.57 -13.54 -9.63
N ILE A 187 2.53 -12.21 -9.61
CA ILE A 187 1.48 -11.46 -10.31
C ILE A 187 1.51 -11.84 -11.78
N THR A 188 0.34 -12.07 -12.33
CA THR A 188 0.16 -12.37 -13.76
C THR A 188 -0.61 -11.26 -14.44
N SER A 189 -0.20 -10.92 -15.67
CA SER A 189 -1.00 -10.08 -16.55
C SER A 189 -2.34 -10.74 -16.90
N TYR A 190 -3.26 -10.02 -17.51
CA TYR A 190 -4.54 -10.58 -17.95
C TYR A 190 -4.40 -11.71 -19.00
N ASP A 191 -3.23 -11.80 -19.66
CA ASP A 191 -2.87 -12.95 -20.51
C ASP A 191 -2.36 -14.15 -19.69
N ASN A 192 -2.49 -14.14 -18.36
CA ASN A 192 -1.96 -15.15 -17.43
C ASN A 192 -0.44 -15.37 -17.55
N LYS A 193 0.31 -14.32 -17.85
CA LYS A 193 1.77 -14.36 -17.96
C LYS A 193 2.44 -13.67 -16.82
N THR A 194 3.38 -14.34 -16.16
CA THR A 194 4.31 -13.70 -15.22
C THR A 194 5.40 -12.92 -15.95
N ALA A 195 6.10 -12.04 -15.25
CA ALA A 195 7.26 -11.31 -15.81
C ALA A 195 8.33 -12.26 -16.38
N TYR A 196 8.54 -13.44 -15.76
CA TYR A 196 9.42 -14.50 -16.29
C TYR A 196 8.96 -14.99 -17.68
N GLN A 197 7.68 -15.29 -17.83
CA GLN A 197 7.12 -15.76 -19.09
C GLN A 197 7.22 -14.70 -20.17
N ILE A 198 6.95 -13.43 -19.84
CA ILE A 198 7.12 -12.31 -20.77
C ILE A 198 8.60 -12.16 -21.19
N ALA A 199 9.55 -12.21 -20.25
CA ALA A 199 10.97 -12.18 -20.60
C ALA A 199 11.37 -13.32 -21.56
N LYS A 200 10.82 -14.52 -21.34
CA LYS A 200 11.05 -15.70 -22.21
C LYS A 200 10.48 -15.48 -23.60
N ASP A 201 9.24 -15.01 -23.71
CA ASP A 201 8.57 -14.73 -24.99
C ASP A 201 9.29 -13.63 -25.78
N LYS A 202 9.81 -12.63 -25.08
CA LYS A 202 10.60 -11.52 -25.69
C LYS A 202 12.10 -11.84 -25.83
N HIS A 203 12.50 -13.10 -25.60
CA HIS A 203 13.90 -13.58 -25.77
C HIS A 203 14.94 -12.81 -24.94
N LYS A 204 14.58 -12.29 -23.75
CA LYS A 204 15.46 -11.53 -22.86
C LYS A 204 16.25 -12.47 -21.95
N GLN A 205 17.22 -13.20 -22.50
CA GLN A 205 17.92 -14.31 -21.85
C GLN A 205 18.52 -13.98 -20.47
N LYS A 206 19.14 -12.78 -20.31
CA LYS A 206 19.72 -12.35 -19.02
C LYS A 206 18.64 -12.21 -17.93
N CYS A 207 17.46 -11.68 -18.29
CA CYS A 207 16.33 -11.53 -17.38
C CYS A 207 15.69 -12.89 -17.07
N VAL A 208 15.53 -13.75 -18.07
CA VAL A 208 15.05 -15.12 -17.90
C VAL A 208 15.92 -15.90 -16.93
N GLN A 209 17.23 -15.85 -17.10
CA GLN A 209 18.16 -16.56 -16.20
C GLN A 209 18.09 -16.03 -14.77
N PHE A 210 18.02 -14.72 -14.59
CA PHE A 210 17.91 -14.11 -13.26
C PHE A 210 16.57 -14.47 -12.58
N LEU A 211 15.45 -14.23 -13.26
CA LEU A 211 14.11 -14.51 -12.70
C LEU A 211 13.92 -16.01 -12.41
N LYS A 212 14.47 -16.90 -13.23
CA LYS A 212 14.47 -18.33 -12.99
C LYS A 212 15.25 -18.68 -11.72
N CYS A 213 16.49 -18.17 -11.61
CA CYS A 213 17.33 -18.40 -10.43
C CYS A 213 16.66 -17.86 -9.16
N TRP A 214 16.11 -16.64 -9.24
CA TRP A 214 15.38 -16.03 -8.13
C TRP A 214 14.18 -16.88 -7.68
N TYR A 215 13.36 -17.33 -8.63
CA TYR A 215 12.22 -18.19 -8.35
C TYR A 215 12.64 -19.53 -7.71
N GLU A 216 13.66 -20.20 -8.26
CA GLU A 216 14.15 -21.47 -7.75
C GLU A 216 14.72 -21.34 -6.33
N THR A 217 15.48 -20.26 -6.06
CA THR A 217 16.02 -19.97 -4.73
C THR A 217 14.88 -19.63 -3.75
N SER A 218 13.89 -18.86 -4.19
CA SER A 218 12.70 -18.53 -3.38
C SER A 218 11.93 -19.80 -2.98
N GLN A 219 11.72 -20.71 -3.90
CA GLN A 219 11.05 -21.99 -3.63
C GLN A 219 11.83 -22.85 -2.66
N LYS A 220 13.16 -22.97 -2.83
CA LYS A 220 14.02 -23.72 -1.90
C LYS A 220 13.99 -23.14 -0.50
N PHE A 221 14.06 -21.81 -0.39
CA PHE A 221 14.06 -21.11 0.90
C PHE A 221 12.74 -21.29 1.66
N VAL A 222 11.62 -21.14 0.95
CA VAL A 222 10.29 -21.37 1.52
C VAL A 222 10.10 -22.82 1.92
N HIS A 223 10.51 -23.77 1.05
CA HIS A 223 10.39 -25.21 1.34
C HIS A 223 11.27 -25.63 2.53
N ALA A 224 12.50 -25.13 2.62
CA ALA A 224 13.35 -25.39 3.79
C ALA A 224 12.71 -24.86 5.09
N ALA A 225 12.02 -23.72 5.04
CA ALA A 225 11.29 -23.22 6.20
C ALA A 225 10.02 -24.03 6.51
N GLU A 226 9.38 -24.64 5.52
CA GLU A 226 8.23 -25.54 5.66
C GLU A 226 8.65 -26.87 6.29
N GLU A 227 9.83 -27.43 5.91
CA GLU A 227 10.37 -28.67 6.42
C GLU A 227 11.17 -28.50 7.75
N GLY A 228 11.53 -27.27 8.10
CA GLY A 228 12.37 -26.97 9.27
C GLY A 228 13.84 -27.31 9.07
N ASP A 229 14.33 -27.26 7.82
CA ASP A 229 15.73 -27.54 7.47
C ASP A 229 16.61 -26.33 7.73
N ASP A 230 17.06 -26.20 8.97
CA ASP A 230 17.92 -25.11 9.42
C ASP A 230 19.27 -25.08 8.69
N GLU A 231 19.79 -26.25 8.27
CA GLU A 231 21.06 -26.34 7.55
C GLU A 231 20.94 -25.78 6.14
N GLU A 232 19.86 -26.09 5.42
CA GLU A 232 19.59 -25.57 4.09
C GLU A 232 19.30 -24.05 4.13
N ILE A 233 18.54 -23.59 5.13
CA ILE A 233 18.29 -22.16 5.35
C ILE A 233 19.60 -21.40 5.57
N ALA A 234 20.46 -21.89 6.49
CA ALA A 234 21.75 -21.28 6.77
C ALA A 234 22.65 -21.29 5.53
N ARG A 235 22.61 -22.36 4.72
CA ARG A 235 23.36 -22.46 3.45
C ARG A 235 22.88 -21.42 2.46
N ILE A 236 21.55 -21.29 2.26
CA ILE A 236 20.98 -20.30 1.34
C ILE A 236 21.33 -18.89 1.79
N ILE A 237 21.26 -18.59 3.10
CA ILE A 237 21.65 -17.29 3.67
C ILE A 237 23.13 -17.00 3.36
N ALA A 238 24.01 -18.00 3.55
CA ALA A 238 25.43 -17.87 3.32
C ALA A 238 25.79 -17.72 1.83
N GLU A 239 25.15 -18.48 0.94
CA GLU A 239 25.36 -18.43 -0.51
C GLU A 239 24.96 -17.06 -1.08
N ILE A 240 23.88 -16.50 -0.57
CA ILE A 240 23.39 -15.20 -1.04
C ILE A 240 24.23 -14.04 -0.49
N ASN A 241 24.88 -14.21 0.68
CA ASN A 241 25.81 -13.26 1.31
C ASN A 241 25.38 -11.78 1.20
N GLY A 242 24.11 -11.51 1.48
CA GLY A 242 23.52 -10.16 1.37
C GLY A 242 23.20 -9.68 -0.07
N ALA A 243 23.49 -10.51 -1.09
CA ALA A 243 23.19 -10.16 -2.49
C ALA A 243 21.67 -10.07 -2.76
N TYR A 244 20.87 -10.77 -1.95
CA TYR A 244 19.42 -10.76 -2.05
C TYR A 244 18.78 -10.67 -0.66
N PRO A 245 17.88 -9.72 -0.41
CA PRO A 245 17.17 -9.67 0.88
C PRO A 245 16.09 -10.75 0.92
N LEU A 246 16.42 -11.90 1.47
CA LEU A 246 15.55 -13.07 1.62
C LEU A 246 14.24 -12.75 2.37
N ARG A 247 14.22 -11.67 3.17
CA ARG A 247 13.05 -11.18 3.88
C ARG A 247 11.86 -10.86 2.94
N PHE A 248 12.12 -10.57 1.66
CA PHE A 248 11.08 -10.25 0.68
C PHE A 248 10.62 -11.46 -0.14
N ILE A 249 11.25 -12.62 0.08
CA ILE A 249 10.80 -13.86 -0.57
C ILE A 249 9.42 -14.23 -0.02
N ARG A 250 8.47 -14.36 -0.91
CA ARG A 250 7.07 -14.71 -0.60
C ARG A 250 6.56 -15.77 -1.58
N ASP A 251 5.62 -16.58 -1.12
CA ASP A 251 4.86 -17.47 -1.98
C ASP A 251 3.74 -16.69 -2.73
N LYS A 252 2.97 -17.40 -3.53
CA LYS A 252 1.80 -16.84 -4.25
C LYS A 252 0.72 -16.24 -3.33
N ASN A 253 0.69 -16.65 -2.06
CA ASN A 253 -0.24 -16.14 -1.05
C ASN A 253 0.37 -14.98 -0.23
N GLY A 254 1.61 -14.58 -0.52
CA GLY A 254 2.33 -13.55 0.20
C GLY A 254 2.99 -14.03 1.49
N LYS A 255 2.97 -15.33 1.80
CA LYS A 255 3.65 -15.91 2.96
C LYS A 255 5.16 -15.90 2.76
N ASN A 256 5.90 -15.45 3.76
CA ASN A 256 7.36 -15.56 3.82
C ASN A 256 7.79 -16.78 4.63
N ALA A 257 9.09 -17.05 4.70
CA ALA A 257 9.65 -18.19 5.44
C ALA A 257 9.22 -18.24 6.92
N MET A 258 9.03 -17.07 7.57
CA MET A 258 8.59 -17.02 8.96
C MET A 258 7.15 -17.49 9.15
N HIS A 259 6.27 -17.22 8.17
CA HIS A 259 4.90 -17.74 8.18
C HIS A 259 4.90 -19.27 8.13
N PHE A 260 5.73 -19.86 7.26
CA PHE A 260 5.83 -21.31 7.14
C PHE A 260 6.45 -21.95 8.39
N ALA A 261 7.59 -21.46 8.86
CA ALA A 261 8.21 -21.97 10.08
C ALA A 261 7.26 -21.89 11.29
N ALA A 262 6.47 -20.82 11.40
CA ALA A 262 5.47 -20.67 12.46
C ALA A 262 4.28 -21.62 12.28
N GLU A 263 3.76 -21.78 11.05
CA GLU A 263 2.61 -22.63 10.73
C GLU A 263 2.91 -24.11 10.91
N PHE A 264 4.14 -24.56 10.61
CA PHE A 264 4.57 -25.96 10.75
C PHE A 264 5.28 -26.25 12.08
N GLY A 265 5.51 -25.23 12.92
CA GLY A 265 5.99 -25.43 14.29
C GLY A 265 7.51 -25.53 14.44
N HIS A 266 8.27 -25.09 13.45
CA HIS A 266 9.74 -25.14 13.45
C HIS A 266 10.34 -23.97 14.23
N LEU A 267 10.39 -24.10 15.55
CA LEU A 267 10.87 -23.07 16.46
C LEU A 267 12.34 -22.71 16.24
N SER A 268 13.20 -23.69 15.94
CA SER A 268 14.62 -23.44 15.63
C SER A 268 14.78 -22.58 14.39
N THR A 269 14.06 -22.93 13.33
CA THR A 269 14.00 -22.18 12.07
C THR A 269 13.47 -20.76 12.28
N LEU A 270 12.41 -20.62 13.08
CA LEU A 270 11.84 -19.31 13.39
C LEU A 270 12.85 -18.41 14.13
N LYS A 271 13.61 -18.97 15.08
CA LYS A 271 14.69 -18.25 15.77
C LYS A 271 15.82 -17.86 14.81
N LEU A 272 16.27 -18.80 13.98
CA LEU A 272 17.30 -18.55 12.98
C LEU A 272 16.89 -17.42 12.03
N LEU A 273 15.66 -17.43 11.54
CA LEU A 273 15.15 -16.38 10.66
C LEU A 273 15.06 -15.03 11.34
N THR A 274 14.64 -14.95 12.62
CA THR A 274 14.57 -13.69 13.36
C THR A 274 15.93 -13.10 13.73
N ASP A 275 16.97 -13.93 13.84
CA ASP A 275 18.33 -13.44 14.06
C ASP A 275 18.90 -12.74 12.81
N HIS A 276 18.40 -13.11 11.64
CA HIS A 276 18.82 -12.54 10.36
C HIS A 276 17.88 -11.49 9.80
N PHE A 277 16.58 -11.54 10.14
CA PHE A 277 15.55 -10.70 9.56
C PHE A 277 14.62 -10.14 10.63
N ASP A 278 14.44 -8.85 10.65
CA ASP A 278 13.54 -8.15 11.58
C ASP A 278 12.15 -7.96 10.94
N VAL A 279 11.51 -9.07 10.53
CA VAL A 279 10.28 -9.05 9.70
C VAL A 279 9.13 -9.90 10.23
N TRP A 280 9.06 -10.06 11.54
CA TRP A 280 8.00 -10.84 12.21
C TRP A 280 6.62 -10.18 12.18
N THR A 281 6.55 -8.86 11.87
CA THR A 281 5.31 -8.09 11.67
C THR A 281 4.77 -8.16 10.24
N ASP A 282 5.55 -8.71 9.29
CA ASP A 282 5.12 -8.83 7.90
C ASP A 282 3.83 -9.63 7.78
N VAL A 283 2.95 -9.21 6.88
CA VAL A 283 1.67 -9.86 6.64
C VAL A 283 1.58 -10.50 5.26
N ASP A 284 0.82 -11.58 5.17
CA ASP A 284 0.47 -12.22 3.90
C ASP A 284 -0.68 -11.47 3.17
N LYS A 285 -1.13 -11.97 2.03
CA LYS A 285 -2.25 -11.38 1.25
C LYS A 285 -3.59 -11.39 1.99
N PHE A 286 -3.70 -12.09 3.10
CA PHE A 286 -4.90 -12.12 3.96
C PHE A 286 -4.74 -11.25 5.22
N GLY A 287 -3.63 -10.51 5.34
CA GLY A 287 -3.30 -9.71 6.50
C GLY A 287 -2.84 -10.53 7.72
N ARG A 288 -2.39 -11.79 7.51
CA ARG A 288 -1.91 -12.67 8.58
C ARG A 288 -0.40 -12.51 8.75
N ASN A 289 0.05 -12.31 9.96
CA ASN A 289 1.47 -12.34 10.34
C ASN A 289 1.89 -13.76 10.82
N ALA A 290 3.15 -13.90 11.25
CA ALA A 290 3.68 -15.16 11.75
C ALA A 290 2.89 -15.74 12.94
N LEU A 291 2.33 -14.89 13.84
CA LEU A 291 1.52 -15.35 14.97
C LEU A 291 0.18 -15.95 14.50
N HIS A 292 -0.47 -15.34 13.52
CA HIS A 292 -1.67 -15.92 12.90
C HIS A 292 -1.36 -17.29 12.26
N SER A 293 -0.19 -17.43 11.64
CA SER A 293 0.24 -18.69 11.03
C SER A 293 0.52 -19.77 12.10
N ALA A 294 1.19 -19.41 13.20
CA ALA A 294 1.36 -20.32 14.35
C ALA A 294 0.01 -20.72 14.97
N ALA A 295 -0.93 -19.79 15.04
CA ALA A 295 -2.28 -20.03 15.55
C ALA A 295 -3.06 -20.99 14.65
N LEU A 296 -2.96 -20.86 13.32
CA LEU A 296 -3.59 -21.76 12.35
C LEU A 296 -2.97 -23.15 12.39
N GLY A 297 -1.65 -23.27 12.55
CA GLY A 297 -0.94 -24.55 12.70
C GLY A 297 -1.08 -25.20 14.08
N GLY A 298 -1.63 -24.48 15.07
CA GLY A 298 -1.76 -24.98 16.45
C GLY A 298 -0.43 -25.04 17.22
N ASN A 299 0.61 -24.35 16.74
CA ASN A 299 1.98 -24.46 17.24
C ASN A 299 2.22 -23.54 18.44
N LYS A 300 1.94 -24.07 19.63
CA LYS A 300 2.02 -23.32 20.89
C LYS A 300 3.40 -22.74 21.16
N GLU A 301 4.47 -23.54 20.96
CA GLU A 301 5.84 -23.10 21.24
C GLU A 301 6.26 -21.90 20.34
N CYS A 302 5.92 -21.96 19.06
CA CYS A 302 6.16 -20.85 18.14
C CYS A 302 5.35 -19.61 18.53
N ALA A 303 4.05 -19.80 18.85
CA ALA A 303 3.19 -18.69 19.29
C ALA A 303 3.71 -18.03 20.57
N PHE A 304 4.09 -18.82 21.57
CA PHE A 304 4.65 -18.31 22.83
C PHE A 304 5.96 -17.56 22.62
N TRP A 305 6.83 -18.11 21.78
CA TRP A 305 8.11 -17.46 21.49
C TRP A 305 7.90 -16.14 20.75
N LEU A 306 7.02 -16.12 19.76
CA LEU A 306 6.67 -14.89 19.02
C LEU A 306 6.09 -13.80 19.93
N ILE A 307 5.16 -14.17 20.83
CA ILE A 307 4.58 -13.23 21.82
C ILE A 307 5.65 -12.66 22.74
N ARG A 308 6.58 -13.51 23.22
CA ARG A 308 7.68 -13.04 24.10
C ARG A 308 8.64 -12.09 23.37
N LYS A 309 8.91 -12.34 22.10
CA LYS A 309 9.75 -11.48 21.26
C LYS A 309 9.06 -10.17 20.96
N ALA A 310 7.74 -10.18 20.81
CA ALA A 310 6.90 -9.04 20.43
C ALA A 310 6.46 -8.14 21.62
N ARG A 311 6.95 -8.39 22.84
CA ARG A 311 6.46 -7.73 24.08
C ARG A 311 6.29 -6.21 24.00
N ASP A 312 7.00 -5.54 23.10
CA ASP A 312 7.01 -4.08 22.98
C ASP A 312 6.23 -3.56 21.74
N SER A 313 5.63 -4.42 20.92
CA SER A 313 4.92 -3.98 19.71
C SER A 313 3.44 -4.40 19.71
N SER A 314 2.55 -3.42 19.92
CA SER A 314 1.09 -3.58 19.81
C SER A 314 0.62 -4.00 18.42
N GLU A 315 1.45 -3.80 17.40
CA GLU A 315 1.16 -4.14 15.99
C GLU A 315 1.09 -5.66 15.75
N PHE A 316 1.64 -6.45 16.66
CA PHE A 316 1.73 -7.90 16.50
C PHE A 316 0.38 -8.63 16.64
N PHE A 317 -0.56 -8.03 17.36
CA PHE A 317 -1.93 -8.53 17.52
C PHE A 317 -2.91 -7.91 16.52
N SER A 318 -2.41 -7.39 15.40
CA SER A 318 -3.22 -6.82 14.34
C SER A 318 -4.28 -7.83 13.86
N LEU A 319 -5.40 -7.30 13.40
CA LEU A 319 -6.45 -8.13 12.80
C LEU A 319 -6.12 -8.43 11.33
N THR A 320 -6.49 -9.61 10.87
CA THR A 320 -6.43 -9.95 9.44
C THR A 320 -7.37 -9.07 8.61
N LEU A 321 -7.25 -9.08 7.29
CA LEU A 321 -8.18 -8.39 6.38
C LEU A 321 -9.65 -8.82 6.57
N THR A 322 -9.89 -10.01 7.15
CA THR A 322 -11.21 -10.51 7.50
C THR A 322 -11.58 -10.23 8.96
N ASN A 323 -10.89 -9.30 9.62
CA ASN A 323 -11.12 -8.91 11.02
C ASN A 323 -11.01 -10.07 12.02
N LYS A 324 -10.04 -10.97 11.81
CA LYS A 324 -9.78 -12.10 12.71
C LYS A 324 -8.50 -11.86 13.49
N SER A 325 -8.58 -12.07 14.81
CA SER A 325 -7.40 -12.08 15.68
C SER A 325 -6.67 -13.42 15.62
N PRO A 326 -5.41 -13.52 16.10
CA PRO A 326 -4.72 -14.80 16.22
C PRO A 326 -5.50 -15.84 17.04
N SER A 327 -6.14 -15.43 18.15
CA SER A 327 -6.98 -16.33 18.96
C SER A 327 -8.16 -16.88 18.15
N ARG A 328 -8.81 -16.03 17.36
CA ARG A 328 -9.91 -16.43 16.50
C ARG A 328 -9.46 -17.40 15.40
N CYS A 329 -8.28 -17.16 14.82
CA CYS A 329 -7.70 -18.08 13.83
C CYS A 329 -7.41 -19.46 14.45
N ALA A 330 -6.85 -19.52 15.66
CA ALA A 330 -6.62 -20.79 16.39
C ALA A 330 -7.94 -21.52 16.69
N PHE A 331 -8.96 -20.78 17.13
CA PHE A 331 -10.27 -21.38 17.43
C PHE A 331 -10.93 -21.99 16.19
N GLU A 332 -10.94 -21.28 15.07
CA GLU A 332 -11.51 -21.77 13.81
C GLU A 332 -10.74 -22.96 13.23
N ALA A 333 -9.43 -23.04 13.50
CA ALA A 333 -8.58 -24.19 13.13
C ALA A 333 -8.74 -25.40 14.09
N GLY A 334 -9.52 -25.27 15.18
CA GLY A 334 -9.77 -26.34 16.15
C GLY A 334 -8.77 -26.42 17.30
N HIS A 335 -7.87 -25.43 17.43
CA HIS A 335 -6.82 -25.37 18.47
C HIS A 335 -7.30 -24.62 19.72
N SER A 336 -8.35 -25.12 20.39
CA SER A 336 -9.05 -24.43 21.47
C SER A 336 -8.15 -24.00 22.62
N SER A 337 -7.19 -24.83 23.05
CA SER A 337 -6.30 -24.46 24.17
C SER A 337 -5.35 -23.31 23.81
N LEU A 338 -4.86 -23.27 22.55
CA LEU A 338 -4.06 -22.15 22.06
C LEU A 338 -4.91 -20.90 21.86
N ALA A 339 -6.15 -21.07 21.39
CA ALA A 339 -7.10 -19.96 21.24
C ALA A 339 -7.36 -19.26 22.57
N ASN A 340 -7.65 -20.01 23.64
CA ASN A 340 -7.88 -19.46 24.98
C ASN A 340 -6.62 -18.71 25.52
N TYR A 341 -5.43 -19.26 25.26
CA TYR A 341 -4.19 -18.61 25.68
C TYR A 341 -3.97 -17.29 24.93
N LEU A 342 -4.13 -17.32 23.61
CA LEU A 342 -3.98 -16.11 22.78
C LEU A 342 -5.02 -15.05 23.12
N GLN A 343 -6.27 -15.46 23.43
CA GLN A 343 -7.33 -14.55 23.85
C GLN A 343 -6.97 -13.88 25.18
N ALA A 344 -6.43 -14.59 26.16
CA ALA A 344 -5.99 -14.01 27.41
C ALA A 344 -4.90 -12.94 27.22
N TRP A 345 -4.00 -13.15 26.26
CA TRP A 345 -2.99 -12.17 25.87
C TRP A 345 -3.57 -10.96 25.13
N GLU A 346 -4.50 -11.16 24.21
CA GLU A 346 -5.23 -10.11 23.49
C GLU A 346 -6.03 -9.22 24.45
N GLU A 347 -6.55 -9.78 25.55
CA GLU A 347 -7.27 -9.08 26.61
C GLU A 347 -6.37 -8.39 27.66
N GLY A 348 -5.03 -8.51 27.52
CA GLY A 348 -4.07 -7.86 28.41
C GLY A 348 -3.97 -8.51 29.80
N ASN A 349 -4.26 -9.77 29.93
CA ASN A 349 -4.22 -10.53 31.18
C ASN A 349 -2.77 -10.94 31.50
N GLU A 350 -2.04 -10.10 32.23
CA GLU A 350 -0.61 -10.27 32.54
C GLU A 350 -0.31 -11.47 33.46
N ASP A 351 -1.28 -12.04 34.16
CA ASP A 351 -1.10 -13.17 35.09
C ASP A 351 -0.59 -14.46 34.43
N TYR A 352 -0.74 -14.58 33.12
CA TYR A 352 -0.20 -15.70 32.32
C TYR A 352 1.30 -15.56 32.00
N SER A 353 1.89 -14.39 32.22
CA SER A 353 3.27 -14.09 31.79
C SER A 353 4.36 -14.52 32.79
N THR A 354 4.03 -14.84 34.05
CA THR A 354 5.02 -14.96 35.14
C THR A 354 5.29 -16.37 35.66
N ASN A 355 4.59 -17.40 35.15
CA ASN A 355 4.77 -18.77 35.64
C ASN A 355 5.10 -19.76 34.51
N ASP A 356 6.35 -19.79 34.07
CA ASP A 356 6.87 -20.78 33.11
C ASP A 356 6.64 -22.25 33.52
N GLU A 357 6.63 -22.52 34.83
CA GLU A 357 6.37 -23.87 35.35
C GLU A 357 4.88 -24.23 35.39
N LYS A 358 3.95 -23.26 35.56
CA LYS A 358 2.51 -23.49 35.52
C LYS A 358 1.94 -23.58 34.12
N SER A 359 2.54 -22.91 33.15
CA SER A 359 2.13 -23.01 31.74
C SER A 359 2.42 -24.42 31.17
N THR A 360 3.52 -25.03 31.59
CA THR A 360 3.84 -26.42 31.21
C THR A 360 2.89 -27.43 31.86
N LEU A 361 2.47 -27.17 33.11
CA LEU A 361 1.52 -28.03 33.84
C LEU A 361 0.09 -27.93 33.32
N LEU A 362 -0.35 -26.77 32.84
CA LEU A 362 -1.66 -26.61 32.18
C LEU A 362 -1.75 -27.30 30.80
N LEU A 363 -0.62 -27.52 30.15
CA LEU A 363 -0.55 -28.21 28.86
C LEU A 363 -0.67 -29.73 28.98
N GLU A 364 -0.38 -30.32 30.19
CA GLU A 364 -0.48 -31.78 30.43
C GLU A 364 -1.86 -32.25 30.93
N VAL A 365 -2.77 -31.33 31.31
CA VAL A 365 -4.04 -31.69 31.94
C VAL A 365 -5.17 -31.95 30.93
N ASP A 366 -5.02 -31.60 29.66
CA ASP A 366 -6.13 -31.65 28.67
C ASP A 366 -6.23 -32.96 27.87
N ALA A 367 -5.54 -34.04 28.30
CA ALA A 367 -5.70 -35.37 27.70
C ALA A 367 -6.65 -36.23 28.53
N GLY A 368 -7.92 -35.87 28.59
CA GLY A 368 -8.97 -36.81 29.03
C GLY A 368 -9.80 -36.41 30.24
N ARG A 369 -10.71 -35.48 30.11
CA ARG A 369 -11.93 -35.46 30.91
C ARG A 369 -13.13 -34.95 30.08
N PRO A 370 -14.31 -35.55 30.21
CA PRO A 370 -15.53 -35.02 29.63
C PRO A 370 -15.94 -33.75 30.39
N VAL A 371 -16.42 -32.76 29.64
CA VAL A 371 -16.89 -31.47 30.15
C VAL A 371 -18.22 -31.69 30.86
N ASP A 372 -18.24 -31.57 32.19
CA ASP A 372 -19.47 -31.39 32.94
C ASP A 372 -19.88 -29.90 32.86
N ASP A 373 -21.07 -29.69 32.36
CA ASP A 373 -21.75 -28.39 32.30
C ASP A 373 -22.13 -27.93 33.71
N GLU A 374 -21.30 -27.14 34.36
CA GLU A 374 -21.69 -26.21 35.42
C GLU A 374 -20.52 -25.27 35.74
N ALA A 375 -20.48 -24.09 35.05
CA ALA A 375 -19.67 -22.97 35.45
C ALA A 375 -20.52 -21.70 35.41
N GLU A 376 -20.65 -21.10 36.57
CA GLU A 376 -21.36 -19.86 36.85
C GLU A 376 -21.02 -18.75 35.86
N SER A 377 -22.08 -18.12 35.39
CA SER A 377 -22.08 -16.98 34.49
C SER A 377 -21.40 -15.75 35.09
N VAL A 378 -20.16 -15.48 34.71
CA VAL A 378 -19.63 -14.12 34.71
C VAL A 378 -20.08 -13.48 33.40
N ALA A 379 -20.93 -12.51 33.49
CA ALA A 379 -21.49 -11.79 32.34
C ALA A 379 -20.36 -11.24 31.45
N PRO A 380 -20.42 -11.42 30.12
CA PRO A 380 -19.43 -10.88 29.23
C PRO A 380 -19.51 -9.34 29.28
N ARG A 381 -18.39 -8.66 29.56
CA ARG A 381 -18.26 -7.23 29.38
C ARG A 381 -18.66 -6.91 27.94
N SER A 382 -19.62 -6.00 27.75
CA SER A 382 -20.24 -5.78 26.47
C SER A 382 -19.19 -5.32 25.44
N ARG A 383 -19.23 -5.87 24.23
CA ARG A 383 -18.37 -5.50 23.06
C ARG A 383 -18.39 -4.00 22.75
N ASN A 384 -19.31 -3.28 23.30
CA ASN A 384 -19.52 -1.85 23.08
C ASN A 384 -18.52 -0.98 23.85
N ILE A 385 -18.09 -1.40 25.04
CA ILE A 385 -17.18 -0.66 25.93
C ILE A 385 -15.79 -0.54 25.32
N GLU A 386 -15.29 -1.61 24.71
CA GLU A 386 -13.99 -1.64 24.05
C GLU A 386 -13.90 -0.65 22.88
N THR A 387 -15.01 -0.43 22.20
CA THR A 387 -15.09 0.51 21.07
C THR A 387 -14.95 1.96 21.52
N VAL A 388 -15.56 2.34 22.64
CA VAL A 388 -15.45 3.70 23.24
C VAL A 388 -14.05 3.91 23.82
N TYR A 389 -13.49 2.91 24.51
CA TYR A 389 -12.12 2.97 25.03
C TYR A 389 -11.11 3.20 23.91
N ASN A 390 -11.19 2.44 22.81
CA ASN A 390 -10.30 2.57 21.67
C ASN A 390 -10.48 3.92 20.95
N TRP A 391 -11.71 4.44 20.89
CA TRP A 391 -11.97 5.78 20.36
C TRP A 391 -11.31 6.87 21.21
N LEU A 392 -11.43 6.82 22.53
CA LEU A 392 -10.75 7.76 23.45
C LEU A 392 -9.23 7.62 23.40
N LYS A 393 -8.72 6.40 23.30
CA LYS A 393 -7.28 6.10 23.20
C LYS A 393 -6.64 6.73 21.98
N PHE A 394 -7.36 6.77 20.85
CA PHE A 394 -6.86 7.42 19.62
C PHE A 394 -6.45 8.88 19.83
N PHE A 395 -7.14 9.58 20.76
CA PHE A 395 -6.86 10.97 21.11
C PHE A 395 -6.04 11.10 22.39
N LYS A 396 -5.50 10.00 22.94
CA LYS A 396 -4.77 9.95 24.23
C LYS A 396 -5.64 10.44 25.39
N MET A 397 -6.91 10.04 25.41
CA MET A 397 -7.93 10.41 26.41
C MET A 397 -8.52 9.19 27.12
N GLU A 398 -7.83 8.05 27.05
CA GLU A 398 -8.26 6.77 27.63
C GLU A 398 -8.50 6.86 29.15
N GLU A 399 -7.90 7.83 29.83
CA GLU A 399 -8.10 8.10 31.27
C GLU A 399 -9.60 8.37 31.63
N TYR A 400 -10.41 8.75 30.64
CA TYR A 400 -11.83 9.05 30.84
C TYR A 400 -12.76 7.88 30.50
N ALA A 401 -12.29 6.78 29.96
CA ALA A 401 -13.13 5.67 29.50
C ALA A 401 -14.04 5.10 30.58
N GLN A 402 -13.53 4.96 31.81
CA GLN A 402 -14.34 4.50 32.95
C GLN A 402 -15.45 5.48 33.33
N ASN A 403 -15.27 6.78 33.13
CA ASN A 403 -16.29 7.77 33.41
C ASN A 403 -17.40 7.73 32.36
N PHE A 404 -17.05 7.54 31.10
CA PHE A 404 -17.99 7.35 30.00
C PHE A 404 -18.85 6.10 30.21
N GLU A 405 -18.23 4.98 30.58
CA GLU A 405 -18.91 3.73 30.90
C GLU A 405 -19.90 3.90 32.08
N LYS A 406 -19.44 4.53 33.17
CA LYS A 406 -20.21 4.73 34.39
C LYS A 406 -21.47 5.58 34.16
N ASP A 407 -21.37 6.55 33.26
CA ASP A 407 -22.46 7.47 32.95
C ASP A 407 -23.33 6.96 31.77
N GLY A 408 -23.09 5.71 31.30
CA GLY A 408 -23.93 5.00 30.32
C GLY A 408 -23.58 5.26 28.87
N PHE A 409 -22.43 5.90 28.57
CA PHE A 409 -21.96 6.15 27.22
C PHE A 409 -21.01 5.04 26.76
N ASP A 410 -21.53 3.83 26.65
CA ASP A 410 -20.81 2.60 26.32
C ASP A 410 -20.76 2.28 24.80
N THR A 411 -21.42 3.08 23.99
CA THR A 411 -21.45 2.94 22.53
C THR A 411 -21.03 4.23 21.83
N LEU A 412 -20.49 4.15 20.62
CA LEU A 412 -20.14 5.34 19.84
C LEU A 412 -21.36 6.20 19.49
N ARG A 413 -22.55 5.60 19.32
CA ARG A 413 -23.81 6.35 19.15
C ARG A 413 -24.19 7.08 20.44
N GLY A 414 -24.01 6.45 21.59
CA GLY A 414 -24.18 7.10 22.91
C GLY A 414 -23.20 8.26 23.08
N VAL A 415 -21.91 8.05 22.78
CA VAL A 415 -20.89 9.11 22.82
C VAL A 415 -21.24 10.29 21.90
N ALA A 416 -21.82 10.04 20.74
CA ALA A 416 -22.27 11.10 19.83
C ALA A 416 -23.39 11.99 20.39
N THR A 417 -24.09 11.59 21.44
CA THR A 417 -25.15 12.41 22.08
C THR A 417 -24.62 13.33 23.17
N ILE A 418 -23.39 13.13 23.64
CA ILE A 418 -22.74 13.87 24.76
C ILE A 418 -22.65 15.37 24.46
N ASP A 419 -23.04 16.20 25.44
CA ASP A 419 -22.85 17.65 25.38
C ASP A 419 -21.71 18.13 26.34
N GLU A 420 -21.53 19.45 26.45
CA GLU A 420 -20.50 20.03 27.32
C GLU A 420 -20.80 19.81 28.81
N ASN A 421 -22.06 19.72 29.21
CA ASN A 421 -22.48 19.51 30.59
C ASN A 421 -22.22 18.06 31.01
N ASP A 422 -22.47 17.10 30.12
CA ASP A 422 -22.16 15.69 30.36
C ASP A 422 -20.67 15.49 30.62
N LEU A 423 -19.80 16.14 29.82
CA LEU A 423 -18.34 16.09 30.03
C LEU A 423 -17.89 16.79 31.32
N LEU A 424 -18.69 17.72 31.81
CA LEU A 424 -18.44 18.39 33.06
C LEU A 424 -18.78 17.46 34.24
N ASP A 425 -19.90 16.76 34.15
CA ASP A 425 -20.36 15.78 35.15
C ASP A 425 -19.42 14.57 35.19
N MET A 426 -18.90 14.13 34.05
CA MET A 426 -17.85 13.11 33.92
C MET A 426 -16.46 13.59 34.40
N LYS A 427 -16.34 14.81 34.91
CA LYS A 427 -15.09 15.41 35.45
C LYS A 427 -13.95 15.50 34.42
N VAL A 428 -14.25 15.62 33.15
CA VAL A 428 -13.25 15.84 32.10
C VAL A 428 -12.61 17.21 32.26
N LYS A 429 -11.27 17.30 32.27
CA LYS A 429 -10.52 18.55 32.45
C LYS A 429 -10.87 19.58 31.37
N LYS A 430 -10.96 20.88 31.75
CA LYS A 430 -11.39 21.98 30.86
C LYS A 430 -10.67 22.01 29.50
N GLY A 431 -9.37 21.74 29.45
CA GLY A 431 -8.60 21.67 28.19
C GLY A 431 -8.98 20.47 27.34
N HIS A 432 -9.23 19.33 27.97
CA HIS A 432 -9.61 18.08 27.29
C HIS A 432 -11.03 18.10 26.78
N ARG A 433 -11.98 18.75 27.48
CA ARG A 433 -13.38 18.88 27.04
C ARG A 433 -13.48 19.46 25.62
N ARG A 434 -12.73 20.50 25.31
CA ARG A 434 -12.75 21.14 23.99
C ARG A 434 -12.29 20.19 22.88
N VAL A 435 -11.27 19.37 23.17
CA VAL A 435 -10.76 18.37 22.24
C VAL A 435 -11.78 17.24 22.05
N VAL A 436 -12.32 16.72 23.17
CA VAL A 436 -13.32 15.64 23.12
C VAL A 436 -14.57 16.10 22.36
N LEU A 437 -15.11 17.31 22.61
CA LEU A 437 -16.26 17.87 21.89
C LEU A 437 -16.02 17.99 20.39
N SER A 438 -14.81 18.43 19.99
CA SER A 438 -14.46 18.51 18.56
C SER A 438 -14.52 17.14 17.89
N HIS A 439 -14.05 16.10 18.57
CA HIS A 439 -14.09 14.73 18.03
C HIS A 439 -15.49 14.08 18.13
N ILE A 440 -16.30 14.47 19.10
CA ILE A 440 -17.72 14.09 19.15
C ILE A 440 -18.48 14.69 17.96
N GLU A 441 -18.21 15.92 17.60
CA GLU A 441 -18.82 16.57 16.44
C GLU A 441 -18.43 15.90 15.13
N GLU A 442 -17.16 15.51 15.00
CA GLU A 442 -16.68 14.72 13.88
C GLU A 442 -17.34 13.33 13.83
N LEU A 443 -17.49 12.66 14.98
CA LEU A 443 -18.18 11.39 15.12
C LEU A 443 -19.67 11.48 14.71
N ARG A 444 -20.38 12.56 15.09
CA ARG A 444 -21.75 12.83 14.66
C ARG A 444 -21.87 12.92 13.14
N ASN A 445 -20.99 13.67 12.52
CA ASN A 445 -20.99 13.82 11.06
C ASN A 445 -20.74 12.49 10.35
N GLN A 446 -19.82 11.67 10.87
CA GLN A 446 -19.52 10.34 10.30
C GLN A 446 -20.70 9.37 10.46
N LEU A 447 -21.37 9.37 11.62
CA LEU A 447 -22.55 8.54 11.86
C LEU A 447 -23.73 8.95 10.97
N GLN A 448 -23.94 10.25 10.79
CA GLN A 448 -24.98 10.76 9.88
C GLN A 448 -24.72 10.33 8.44
N MET A 449 -23.50 10.42 7.94
CA MET A 449 -23.14 9.94 6.60
C MET A 449 -23.35 8.43 6.43
N LEU A 450 -23.10 7.64 7.48
CA LEU A 450 -23.35 6.19 7.45
C LEU A 450 -24.85 5.88 7.40
N ASP A 451 -25.66 6.61 8.15
CA ASP A 451 -27.11 6.43 8.15
C ASP A 451 -27.75 6.86 6.81
N GLU A 452 -27.32 7.99 6.23
CA GLU A 452 -27.73 8.44 4.89
C GLU A 452 -27.37 7.41 3.80
N ASN A 453 -26.17 6.82 3.87
CA ASN A 453 -25.76 5.76 2.95
C ASN A 453 -26.56 4.45 3.14
N ALA A 454 -26.92 4.10 4.38
CA ALA A 454 -27.75 2.95 4.67
C ALA A 454 -29.19 3.12 4.12
N GLU A 455 -29.77 4.32 4.26
CA GLU A 455 -31.09 4.66 3.67
C GLU A 455 -31.06 4.58 2.14
N ILE A 456 -30.00 5.08 1.49
CA ILE A 456 -29.82 4.99 0.02
C ILE A 456 -29.70 3.52 -0.42
N ALA A 457 -29.07 2.66 0.39
CA ALA A 457 -28.93 1.23 0.13
C ALA A 457 -30.16 0.39 0.53
N GLY A 458 -31.19 0.99 1.14
CA GLY A 458 -32.40 0.30 1.64
C GLY A 458 -32.12 -0.63 2.83
N MET A 459 -31.09 -0.35 3.62
CA MET A 459 -30.67 -1.12 4.80
C MET A 459 -31.06 -0.37 6.07
N GLU A 460 -31.38 -1.11 7.16
CA GLU A 460 -31.59 -0.47 8.46
C GLU A 460 -30.29 0.10 9.03
N PRO A 461 -30.34 1.26 9.74
CA PRO A 461 -29.15 1.85 10.35
C PRO A 461 -28.49 0.89 11.34
N LEU A 462 -27.16 0.74 11.25
CA LEU A 462 -26.38 -0.14 12.13
C LEU A 462 -26.50 0.31 13.59
N SER A 463 -27.03 -0.54 14.46
CA SER A 463 -27.18 -0.25 15.90
C SER A 463 -25.84 -0.05 16.63
N SER A 464 -24.75 -0.59 16.11
CA SER A 464 -23.39 -0.48 16.70
C SER A 464 -22.32 -0.41 15.60
N PRO A 465 -22.02 0.80 15.05
CA PRO A 465 -20.94 0.98 14.10
C PRO A 465 -19.57 0.71 14.76
N THR A 466 -18.67 0.03 14.06
CA THR A 466 -17.31 -0.22 14.54
C THR A 466 -16.37 0.95 14.23
N LEU A 467 -15.31 1.10 15.01
CA LEU A 467 -14.33 2.19 14.85
C LEU A 467 -13.70 2.22 13.45
N SER A 468 -13.54 1.06 12.81
CA SER A 468 -13.00 0.93 11.44
C SER A 468 -13.90 1.57 10.38
N MET A 469 -15.20 1.73 10.63
CA MET A 469 -16.15 2.41 9.75
C MET A 469 -16.10 3.94 9.88
N LEU A 470 -15.50 4.43 10.98
CA LEU A 470 -15.45 5.84 11.36
C LEU A 470 -14.07 6.47 11.18
N SER A 471 -13.08 5.74 10.63
CA SER A 471 -11.72 6.24 10.43
C SER A 471 -11.66 7.31 9.33
N PRO A 472 -10.95 8.44 9.52
CA PRO A 472 -10.76 9.47 8.50
C PRO A 472 -9.98 8.98 7.26
N PHE A 473 -9.30 7.82 7.33
CA PHE A 473 -8.61 7.16 6.22
C PHE A 473 -9.48 6.20 5.39
N ALA A 474 -10.71 5.94 5.79
CA ALA A 474 -11.68 5.14 5.01
C ALA A 474 -12.30 5.90 3.83
N LYS A 475 -11.83 7.10 3.53
CA LYS A 475 -12.28 7.87 2.35
C LYS A 475 -11.67 7.23 1.11
N GLN A 476 -12.46 6.46 0.41
CA GLN A 476 -12.48 6.17 -1.03
C GLN A 476 -12.43 4.71 -1.50
N SER A 477 -12.16 3.69 -0.69
CA SER A 477 -12.03 2.32 -1.23
C SER A 477 -13.13 1.33 -0.87
N SER A 478 -14.08 1.64 0.01
CA SER A 478 -15.07 0.66 0.48
C SER A 478 -16.50 0.81 -0.07
N LEU A 479 -16.82 1.90 -0.76
CA LEU A 479 -18.17 2.14 -1.27
C LEU A 479 -18.48 1.50 -2.64
N THR A 480 -17.48 1.09 -3.39
CA THR A 480 -17.67 0.42 -4.69
C THR A 480 -17.72 -1.10 -4.60
N SER A 481 -17.30 -1.73 -3.51
CA SER A 481 -17.31 -3.19 -3.36
C SER A 481 -18.56 -3.77 -2.70
N MET A 482 -19.38 -2.96 -2.03
CA MET A 482 -20.62 -3.43 -1.42
C MET A 482 -21.84 -3.36 -2.34
N VAL A 483 -21.78 -2.61 -3.44
CA VAL A 483 -22.91 -2.49 -4.40
C VAL A 483 -22.91 -3.60 -5.46
N SER A 484 -21.84 -4.41 -5.55
CA SER A 484 -21.69 -5.45 -6.58
C SER A 484 -22.09 -6.87 -6.16
N ALA A 485 -22.54 -7.11 -4.93
CA ALA A 485 -22.74 -8.47 -4.41
C ALA A 485 -24.21 -8.96 -4.32
N GLU A 486 -25.21 -8.15 -4.58
CA GLU A 486 -26.59 -8.68 -4.61
C GLU A 486 -27.42 -8.12 -5.78
N GLY A 487 -27.67 -9.02 -6.70
CA GLY A 487 -28.87 -9.02 -7.55
C GLY A 487 -28.78 -8.21 -8.83
N ILE A 488 -28.69 -8.92 -9.94
CA ILE A 488 -29.65 -8.90 -11.04
C ILE A 488 -29.32 -10.09 -11.97
N SER A 489 -30.17 -11.11 -11.89
CA SER A 489 -30.39 -12.04 -12.97
C SER A 489 -31.32 -11.41 -14.01
N HIS A 490 -31.06 -11.69 -15.28
CA HIS A 490 -31.82 -11.42 -16.47
C HIS A 490 -31.49 -10.15 -17.26
N ARG A 491 -30.65 -10.28 -18.27
CA ARG A 491 -31.08 -10.27 -19.68
C ARG A 491 -29.94 -10.58 -20.64
N THR A 492 -30.26 -11.52 -21.49
CA THR A 492 -29.63 -12.06 -22.68
C THR A 492 -29.06 -11.06 -23.68
N GLU A 493 -27.95 -11.49 -24.27
CA GLU A 493 -27.54 -11.30 -25.67
C GLU A 493 -27.10 -9.92 -26.15
N ARG A 494 -25.78 -9.78 -26.29
CA ARG A 494 -25.14 -9.60 -27.60
C ARG A 494 -23.63 -9.84 -27.48
N ARG A 495 -23.22 -10.92 -28.15
CA ARG A 495 -21.80 -11.21 -28.42
C ARG A 495 -21.24 -10.10 -29.29
N GLY A 496 -20.25 -9.39 -28.75
CA GLY A 496 -19.26 -8.68 -29.54
C GLY A 496 -17.91 -9.28 -29.14
N SER A 497 -17.32 -10.06 -30.01
CA SER A 497 -15.98 -10.59 -29.86
C SER A 497 -14.99 -9.42 -29.90
N VAL A 498 -14.49 -9.00 -28.74
CA VAL A 498 -13.30 -8.17 -28.65
C VAL A 498 -12.13 -9.15 -28.67
N THR A 499 -11.54 -9.32 -29.83
CA THR A 499 -10.23 -9.94 -29.96
C THR A 499 -9.24 -9.08 -29.20
N ALA A 500 -8.69 -9.63 -28.10
CA ALA A 500 -7.60 -9.03 -27.39
C ALA A 500 -6.43 -8.82 -28.34
N SER A 501 -6.13 -7.58 -28.63
CA SER A 501 -4.91 -7.22 -29.34
C SER A 501 -3.73 -7.52 -28.44
N PRO A 502 -2.68 -8.21 -28.92
CA PRO A 502 -1.46 -8.41 -28.14
C PRO A 502 -0.83 -7.07 -27.81
N LEU A 503 -0.11 -7.03 -26.68
CA LEU A 503 0.73 -5.90 -26.27
C LEU A 503 1.40 -5.25 -27.48
N PRO A 504 1.27 -3.94 -27.72
CA PRO A 504 1.81 -3.31 -28.89
C PRO A 504 3.31 -3.57 -28.98
N ALA A 505 3.71 -4.17 -30.07
CA ALA A 505 5.10 -4.22 -30.45
C ALA A 505 5.45 -2.79 -30.89
N ASP A 506 6.44 -2.19 -30.24
CA ASP A 506 7.03 -0.89 -30.56
C ASP A 506 6.18 0.36 -30.19
N VAL A 507 6.43 0.86 -28.97
CA VAL A 507 6.65 2.28 -28.72
C VAL A 507 7.81 2.38 -27.71
#